data_45fe1f9fc57b26bafdae6b776dcb104c
#
_entry.id   45fe1f9fc57b26bafdae6b776dcb104c
#
_cell.length_a   1.000
_cell.length_b   1.000
_cell.length_c   1.000
_cell.angle_alpha   90.00
_cell.angle_beta   90.00
_cell.angle_gamma   90.00
#
_symmetry.space_group_name_H-M   'P 1'
#
loop_
_entity.id
_entity.type
_entity.pdbx_description
1 polymer ?
#
loop_
_entity_poly.entity_id
_entity_poly.type
_entity_poly.pdbx_seq_one_letter_code
_entity_poly.pdbx_strand_id
1 'polypeptide(L)'
;FIGNSITQGALLENPRHEAPPVKAALYLRRQPSVGTVRYSNQGVSGSTTLDFLPQTDLLFPKVVQVADQFKDETWATLIFSIMLGTNDSAITGPNGAPASPAKYYENMKTIVDKLLALYPKCKIVLHRPVWYSPNTYNGAKYLEEGLNRLQSYYPELQALVLDYSKRFPGQVFMGDTDSFDYFKAHYKSELFPEKGNAGTFYLHPNRKGASALGELWGKAVLKAIDN
;
A
#
# COMPACT_ATOMS: atom_id res chain seq x y z
N PHE A 1 -5.20 1.62 6.60
CA PHE A 1 -4.13 1.46 5.61
C PHE A 1 -3.48 0.10 5.77
N ILE A 2 -3.41 -0.66 4.71
CA ILE A 2 -2.83 -2.01 4.63
C ILE A 2 -1.57 -1.93 3.76
N GLY A 3 -0.46 -2.54 4.22
CA GLY A 3 0.78 -2.53 3.44
C GLY A 3 1.99 -3.10 4.18
N ASN A 4 3.15 -2.82 3.65
CA ASN A 4 4.43 -3.33 4.15
C ASN A 4 5.21 -2.30 5.02
N SER A 5 6.54 -2.39 5.04
CA SER A 5 7.43 -1.49 5.76
C SER A 5 7.26 -0.01 5.39
N ILE A 6 6.94 0.29 4.13
CA ILE A 6 6.73 1.67 3.66
C ILE A 6 5.46 2.23 4.30
N THR A 7 4.37 1.47 4.33
CA THR A 7 3.14 1.85 5.02
C THR A 7 3.34 1.96 6.52
N GLN A 8 4.09 1.03 7.12
CA GLN A 8 4.44 1.07 8.54
C GLN A 8 5.22 2.34 8.92
N GLY A 9 6.04 2.86 8.00
CA GLY A 9 6.96 3.96 8.25
C GLY A 9 8.31 3.48 8.81
N ALA A 10 8.81 2.35 8.31
CA ALA A 10 10.11 1.82 8.72
C ALA A 10 11.23 2.85 8.51
N LEU A 11 12.21 2.85 9.41
CA LEU A 11 13.35 3.76 9.49
C LEU A 11 13.00 5.21 9.87
N LEU A 12 11.74 5.62 9.95
CA LEU A 12 11.37 6.93 10.49
C LEU A 12 11.59 6.95 12.00
N GLU A 13 12.02 8.10 12.54
CA GLU A 13 12.25 8.24 13.99
C GLU A 13 10.96 8.08 14.79
N ASN A 14 9.87 8.62 14.29
CA ASN A 14 8.56 8.53 14.92
C ASN A 14 7.46 8.13 13.93
N PRO A 15 7.34 6.84 13.56
CA PRO A 15 6.35 6.39 12.60
C PRO A 15 4.90 6.75 12.98
N ARG A 16 4.59 6.87 14.29
CA ARG A 16 3.26 7.26 14.77
C ARG A 16 2.86 8.68 14.34
N HIS A 17 3.82 9.53 14.00
CA HIS A 17 3.60 10.90 13.55
C HIS A 17 4.09 11.18 12.14
N GLU A 18 4.89 10.29 11.57
CA GLU A 18 5.63 10.54 10.33
C GLU A 18 5.26 9.60 9.18
N ALA A 19 4.72 8.42 9.47
CA ALA A 19 4.38 7.42 8.45
C ALA A 19 3.38 7.95 7.39
N PRO A 20 3.44 7.46 6.14
CA PRO A 20 2.55 7.91 5.07
C PRO A 20 1.05 7.89 5.42
N PRO A 21 0.49 6.88 6.13
CA PRO A 21 -0.90 6.91 6.58
C PRO A 21 -1.26 8.11 7.46
N VAL A 22 -0.34 8.52 8.33
CA VAL A 22 -0.53 9.72 9.19
C VAL A 22 -0.64 10.97 8.33
N LYS A 23 0.26 11.11 7.35
CA LYS A 23 0.29 12.26 6.45
C LYS A 23 -0.93 12.29 5.54
N ALA A 24 -1.39 11.13 5.07
CA ALA A 24 -2.64 11.00 4.32
C ALA A 24 -3.85 11.46 5.16
N ALA A 25 -3.94 11.00 6.42
CA ALA A 25 -5.00 11.43 7.33
C ALA A 25 -4.95 12.93 7.61
N LEU A 26 -3.76 13.52 7.79
CA LEU A 26 -3.58 14.96 7.96
C LEU A 26 -3.97 15.75 6.70
N TYR A 27 -3.66 15.23 5.52
CA TYR A 27 -4.11 15.82 4.26
C TYR A 27 -5.65 15.85 4.17
N LEU A 28 -6.28 14.70 4.43
CA LEU A 28 -7.75 14.57 4.38
C LEU A 28 -8.46 15.50 5.37
N ARG A 29 -7.96 15.63 6.61
CA ARG A 29 -8.52 16.55 7.63
C ARG A 29 -8.53 18.02 7.23
N ARG A 30 -7.73 18.41 6.25
CA ARG A 30 -7.65 19.78 5.72
C ARG A 30 -8.60 20.03 4.56
N GLN A 31 -9.29 19.00 4.06
CA GLN A 31 -10.18 19.13 2.92
C GLN A 31 -11.56 19.59 3.38
N PRO A 32 -12.13 20.64 2.75
CA PRO A 32 -13.43 21.19 3.17
C PRO A 32 -14.60 20.19 3.08
N SER A 33 -14.52 19.23 2.15
CA SER A 33 -15.53 18.18 1.95
C SER A 33 -15.41 17.01 2.93
N VAL A 34 -14.36 16.96 3.76
CA VAL A 34 -14.08 15.85 4.66
C VAL A 34 -14.33 16.26 6.11
N GLY A 35 -15.17 15.51 6.80
CA GLY A 35 -15.44 15.68 8.24
C GLY A 35 -14.35 15.07 9.11
N THR A 36 -14.75 14.32 10.13
CA THR A 36 -13.81 13.64 11.03
C THR A 36 -13.08 12.50 10.32
N VAL A 37 -11.75 12.48 10.43
CA VAL A 37 -10.92 11.40 9.91
C VAL A 37 -10.32 10.60 11.08
N ARG A 38 -10.67 9.32 11.13
CA ARG A 38 -10.02 8.32 11.98
C ARG A 38 -9.27 7.36 11.06
N TYR A 39 -8.13 6.85 11.49
CA TYR A 39 -7.33 5.94 10.69
C TYR A 39 -6.61 4.91 11.56
N SER A 40 -6.22 3.81 10.94
CA SER A 40 -5.31 2.83 11.51
C SER A 40 -4.25 2.45 10.49
N ASN A 41 -3.00 2.32 10.94
CA ASN A 41 -1.89 1.86 10.14
C ASN A 41 -1.66 0.37 10.43
N GLN A 42 -1.97 -0.48 9.45
CA GLN A 42 -1.76 -1.92 9.47
C GLN A 42 -0.58 -2.34 8.56
N GLY A 43 0.39 -1.44 8.37
CA GLY A 43 1.64 -1.75 7.69
C GLY A 43 2.51 -2.67 8.55
N VAL A 44 3.08 -3.72 7.93
CA VAL A 44 3.99 -4.66 8.58
C VAL A 44 5.23 -4.87 7.72
N SER A 45 6.41 -4.60 8.28
CA SER A 45 7.68 -4.77 7.57
C SER A 45 7.86 -6.21 7.06
N GLY A 46 8.32 -6.33 5.82
CA GLY A 46 8.58 -7.63 5.17
C GLY A 46 7.33 -8.33 4.63
N SER A 47 6.11 -7.84 4.92
CA SER A 47 4.89 -8.51 4.48
C SER A 47 4.68 -8.43 2.98
N THR A 48 4.10 -9.50 2.45
CA THR A 48 3.67 -9.69 1.07
C THR A 48 2.14 -9.77 0.99
N THR A 49 1.61 -9.90 -0.22
CA THR A 49 0.19 -10.20 -0.41
C THR A 49 -0.20 -11.53 0.22
N LEU A 50 0.72 -12.53 0.26
CA LEU A 50 0.47 -13.83 0.88
C LEU A 50 0.16 -13.71 2.37
N ASP A 51 0.87 -12.82 3.08
CA ASP A 51 0.69 -12.62 4.53
C ASP A 51 -0.66 -11.99 4.89
N PHE A 52 -1.28 -11.29 3.94
CA PHE A 52 -2.62 -10.69 4.08
C PHE A 52 -3.74 -11.55 3.51
N LEU A 53 -3.47 -12.75 3.02
CA LEU A 53 -4.54 -13.63 2.57
C LEU A 53 -5.40 -14.10 3.76
N PRO A 54 -6.75 -14.07 3.65
CA PRO A 54 -7.63 -14.51 4.72
C PRO A 54 -7.36 -15.93 5.21
N GLN A 55 -7.00 -16.83 4.29
CA GLN A 55 -6.78 -18.25 4.60
C GLN A 55 -5.44 -18.54 5.29
N THR A 56 -4.49 -17.61 5.31
CA THR A 56 -3.21 -17.80 6.03
C THR A 56 -3.32 -17.53 7.51
N ASP A 57 -4.36 -16.81 7.93
CA ASP A 57 -4.61 -16.39 9.32
C ASP A 57 -3.43 -15.62 9.95
N LEU A 58 -2.62 -14.94 9.13
CA LEU A 58 -1.45 -14.20 9.61
C LEU A 58 -1.80 -12.74 9.94
N LEU A 59 -1.99 -11.88 8.94
CA LEU A 59 -2.20 -10.45 9.13
C LEU A 59 -3.64 -10.00 8.88
N PHE A 60 -4.41 -10.74 8.07
CA PHE A 60 -5.79 -10.41 7.75
C PHE A 60 -6.71 -10.32 8.97
N PRO A 61 -6.63 -11.23 9.97
CA PRO A 61 -7.46 -11.15 11.18
C PRO A 61 -7.30 -9.83 11.93
N LYS A 62 -6.08 -9.28 11.97
CA LYS A 62 -5.80 -7.99 12.61
C LYS A 62 -6.44 -6.83 11.84
N VAL A 63 -6.44 -6.90 10.52
CA VAL A 63 -7.15 -5.92 9.68
C VAL A 63 -8.65 -5.93 10.01
N VAL A 64 -9.26 -7.11 10.09
CA VAL A 64 -10.67 -7.28 10.46
C VAL A 64 -10.94 -6.75 11.86
N GLN A 65 -10.14 -7.16 12.85
CA GLN A 65 -10.28 -6.69 14.24
C GLN A 65 -10.30 -5.16 14.36
N VAL A 66 -9.45 -4.49 13.58
CA VAL A 66 -9.39 -3.02 13.59
C VAL A 66 -10.55 -2.41 12.80
N ALA A 67 -10.89 -2.97 11.64
CA ALA A 67 -12.01 -2.48 10.83
C ALA A 67 -13.36 -2.61 11.58
N ASP A 68 -13.52 -3.65 12.37
CA ASP A 68 -14.70 -3.84 13.20
C ASP A 68 -14.92 -2.74 14.25
N GLN A 69 -13.87 -2.02 14.65
CA GLN A 69 -13.98 -0.87 15.54
C GLN A 69 -14.61 0.36 14.86
N PHE A 70 -14.71 0.36 13.52
CA PHE A 70 -15.27 1.45 12.73
C PHE A 70 -16.60 1.10 12.07
N LYS A 71 -16.98 -0.18 12.00
CA LYS A 71 -18.15 -0.66 11.23
C LYS A 71 -19.48 -0.11 11.72
N ASP A 72 -19.58 0.19 13.02
CA ASP A 72 -20.82 0.67 13.66
C ASP A 72 -21.00 2.20 13.49
N GLU A 73 -20.01 2.89 12.93
CA GLU A 73 -20.08 4.32 12.60
C GLU A 73 -20.80 4.51 11.25
N THR A 74 -22.12 4.28 11.24
CA THR A 74 -22.95 4.26 10.00
C THR A 74 -22.98 5.58 9.22
N TRP A 75 -22.55 6.66 9.85
CA TRP A 75 -22.40 8.00 9.26
C TRP A 75 -21.04 8.19 8.55
N ALA A 76 -20.10 7.29 8.73
CA ALA A 76 -18.78 7.37 8.17
C ALA A 76 -18.58 6.36 7.02
N THR A 77 -17.71 6.69 6.07
CA THR A 77 -17.27 5.78 5.01
C THR A 77 -16.05 5.00 5.48
N LEU A 78 -16.15 3.68 5.55
CA LEU A 78 -14.99 2.80 5.79
C LEU A 78 -14.18 2.66 4.50
N ILE A 79 -12.89 2.98 4.56
CA ILE A 79 -12.00 2.94 3.41
C ILE A 79 -10.78 2.08 3.72
N PHE A 80 -10.51 1.10 2.86
CA PHE A 80 -9.27 0.32 2.86
C PHE A 80 -8.32 0.88 1.80
N SER A 81 -7.25 1.50 2.23
CA SER A 81 -6.15 2.01 1.39
C SER A 81 -5.03 0.98 1.40
N ILE A 82 -4.72 0.37 0.26
CA ILE A 82 -3.85 -0.82 0.18
C ILE A 82 -2.68 -0.57 -0.76
N MET A 83 -1.44 -0.75 -0.27
CA MET A 83 -0.21 -0.78 -1.08
C MET A 83 0.63 -2.00 -0.69
N LEU A 84 0.55 -3.05 -1.49
CA LEU A 84 1.32 -4.30 -1.39
C LEU A 84 2.00 -4.58 -2.73
N GLY A 85 3.03 -5.43 -2.74
CA GLY A 85 3.74 -5.84 -3.95
C GLY A 85 5.26 -5.67 -3.88
N THR A 86 5.75 -4.71 -3.08
CA THR A 86 7.19 -4.48 -2.96
C THR A 86 7.93 -5.76 -2.54
N ASN A 87 7.47 -6.42 -1.48
CA ASN A 87 8.08 -7.65 -0.99
C ASN A 87 7.77 -8.86 -1.86
N ASP A 88 6.58 -8.91 -2.47
CA ASP A 88 6.19 -9.91 -3.47
C ASP A 88 7.16 -9.93 -4.66
N SER A 89 7.73 -8.78 -5.01
CA SER A 89 8.64 -8.64 -6.15
C SER A 89 10.05 -9.14 -5.89
N ALA A 90 10.45 -9.37 -4.63
CA ALA A 90 11.77 -9.86 -4.30
C ALA A 90 12.10 -11.21 -4.98
N ILE A 91 13.36 -11.42 -5.30
CA ILE A 91 13.85 -12.69 -5.85
C ILE A 91 13.84 -13.76 -4.76
N THR A 92 14.23 -13.37 -3.53
CA THR A 92 14.25 -14.24 -2.35
C THR A 92 14.10 -13.43 -1.08
N GLY A 93 13.63 -14.05 -0.01
CA GLY A 93 13.59 -13.52 1.36
C GLY A 93 12.18 -13.43 1.93
N PRO A 94 11.32 -12.52 1.46
CA PRO A 94 9.96 -12.40 1.98
C PRO A 94 9.11 -13.65 1.72
N ASN A 95 8.14 -13.87 2.60
CA ASN A 95 7.21 -14.99 2.51
C ASN A 95 6.44 -14.97 1.17
N GLY A 96 6.46 -16.09 0.42
CA GLY A 96 5.80 -16.20 -0.87
C GLY A 96 6.44 -15.45 -2.03
N ALA A 97 7.59 -14.79 -1.83
CA ALA A 97 8.34 -14.18 -2.93
C ALA A 97 9.24 -15.21 -3.63
N PRO A 98 9.42 -15.08 -4.97
CA PRO A 98 8.79 -14.12 -5.87
C PRO A 98 7.34 -14.49 -6.21
N ALA A 99 6.43 -13.53 -6.20
CA ALA A 99 5.10 -13.73 -6.75
C ALA A 99 5.08 -13.40 -8.25
N SER A 100 4.55 -14.29 -9.08
CA SER A 100 4.29 -13.95 -10.47
C SER A 100 3.20 -12.87 -10.58
N PRO A 101 3.09 -12.12 -11.71
CA PRO A 101 1.99 -11.15 -11.90
C PRO A 101 0.62 -11.77 -11.68
N ALA A 102 0.37 -12.95 -12.25
CA ALA A 102 -0.88 -13.68 -12.06
C ALA A 102 -1.13 -14.05 -10.58
N LYS A 103 -0.09 -14.47 -9.85
CA LYS A 103 -0.22 -14.78 -8.42
C LYS A 103 -0.50 -13.53 -7.59
N TYR A 104 0.14 -12.43 -7.92
CA TYR A 104 -0.12 -11.14 -7.31
C TYR A 104 -1.57 -10.69 -7.53
N TYR A 105 -2.07 -10.80 -8.77
CA TYR A 105 -3.48 -10.51 -9.09
C TYR A 105 -4.43 -11.36 -8.24
N GLU A 106 -4.25 -12.68 -8.21
CA GLU A 106 -5.09 -13.60 -7.45
C GLU A 106 -5.08 -13.32 -5.94
N ASN A 107 -3.91 -13.01 -5.39
CA ASN A 107 -3.79 -12.65 -3.99
C ASN A 107 -4.54 -11.35 -3.69
N MET A 108 -4.31 -10.29 -4.48
CA MET A 108 -4.99 -9.01 -4.32
C MET A 108 -6.51 -9.15 -4.48
N LYS A 109 -6.94 -9.92 -5.48
CA LYS A 109 -8.37 -10.23 -5.69
C LYS A 109 -8.98 -10.93 -4.47
N THR A 110 -8.29 -11.91 -3.90
CA THR A 110 -8.76 -12.65 -2.71
C THR A 110 -8.92 -11.72 -1.50
N ILE A 111 -7.97 -10.81 -1.28
CA ILE A 111 -8.03 -9.81 -0.22
C ILE A 111 -9.22 -8.88 -0.43
N VAL A 112 -9.38 -8.34 -1.64
CA VAL A 112 -10.46 -7.40 -2.00
C VAL A 112 -11.84 -8.06 -1.88
N ASP A 113 -12.01 -9.27 -2.44
CA ASP A 113 -13.27 -10.03 -2.36
C ASP A 113 -13.69 -10.25 -0.90
N LYS A 114 -12.72 -10.59 -0.04
CA LYS A 114 -13.02 -10.82 1.38
C LYS A 114 -13.41 -9.54 2.12
N LEU A 115 -12.73 -8.43 1.83
CA LEU A 115 -13.07 -7.13 2.43
C LEU A 115 -14.47 -6.66 1.99
N LEU A 116 -14.81 -6.79 0.71
CA LEU A 116 -16.14 -6.45 0.20
C LEU A 116 -17.24 -7.34 0.81
N ALA A 117 -16.96 -8.63 1.00
CA ALA A 117 -17.90 -9.54 1.62
C ALA A 117 -18.15 -9.22 3.11
N LEU A 118 -17.11 -8.83 3.85
CA LEU A 118 -17.22 -8.47 5.27
C LEU A 118 -17.79 -7.06 5.47
N TYR A 119 -17.49 -6.13 4.56
CA TYR A 119 -17.88 -4.72 4.65
C TYR A 119 -18.52 -4.25 3.34
N PRO A 120 -19.79 -4.61 3.07
CA PRO A 120 -20.44 -4.40 1.77
C PRO A 120 -20.56 -2.94 1.31
N LYS A 121 -20.37 -1.97 2.22
CA LYS A 121 -20.43 -0.53 1.93
C LYS A 121 -19.05 0.13 1.92
N CYS A 122 -17.97 -0.63 2.09
CA CYS A 122 -16.63 -0.06 2.11
C CYS A 122 -16.19 0.41 0.72
N LYS A 123 -15.22 1.31 0.73
CA LYS A 123 -14.44 1.67 -0.45
C LYS A 123 -13.03 1.10 -0.31
N ILE A 124 -12.45 0.67 -1.42
CA ILE A 124 -11.10 0.10 -1.47
C ILE A 124 -10.28 0.88 -2.48
N VAL A 125 -9.13 1.39 -2.05
CA VAL A 125 -8.21 2.19 -2.88
C VAL A 125 -6.90 1.41 -3.01
N LEU A 126 -6.59 0.97 -4.22
CA LEU A 126 -5.41 0.16 -4.54
C LEU A 126 -4.31 1.04 -5.12
N HIS A 127 -3.23 1.24 -4.37
CA HIS A 127 -2.11 2.06 -4.80
C HIS A 127 -1.07 1.23 -5.56
N ARG A 128 -0.50 1.81 -6.62
CA ARG A 128 0.68 1.26 -7.28
C ARG A 128 1.84 1.23 -6.29
N PRO A 129 2.56 0.11 -6.13
CA PRO A 129 3.76 0.05 -5.31
C PRO A 129 4.80 1.07 -5.78
N VAL A 130 5.47 1.72 -4.81
CA VAL A 130 6.47 2.74 -5.12
C VAL A 130 7.76 2.14 -5.67
N TRP A 131 8.51 2.95 -6.40
CA TRP A 131 9.82 2.59 -6.93
C TRP A 131 10.85 2.36 -5.80
N TYR A 132 11.79 1.46 -6.05
CA TYR A 132 13.03 1.29 -5.29
C TYR A 132 14.22 1.16 -6.25
N SER A 133 15.45 1.40 -5.75
CA SER A 133 16.63 1.35 -6.61
C SER A 133 16.95 -0.08 -7.08
N PRO A 134 17.42 -0.26 -8.35
CA PRO A 134 17.63 -1.57 -8.95
C PRO A 134 18.75 -2.41 -8.31
N ASN A 135 19.49 -1.85 -7.37
CA ASN A 135 20.50 -2.56 -6.58
C ASN A 135 20.02 -2.87 -5.15
N THR A 136 18.71 -2.79 -4.88
CA THR A 136 18.14 -3.09 -3.57
C THR A 136 18.41 -4.55 -3.18
N TYR A 137 19.24 -4.72 -2.14
CA TYR A 137 19.59 -6.01 -1.59
C TYR A 137 19.99 -5.85 -0.11
N ASN A 138 18.99 -5.93 0.76
CA ASN A 138 19.17 -5.97 2.22
C ASN A 138 19.15 -7.43 2.73
N GLY A 139 18.31 -7.77 3.68
CA GLY A 139 18.06 -9.18 4.06
C GLY A 139 17.29 -9.96 2.97
N ALA A 140 16.54 -9.24 2.14
CA ALA A 140 15.86 -9.75 0.96
C ALA A 140 16.57 -9.31 -0.32
N LYS A 141 16.55 -10.14 -1.35
CA LYS A 141 17.19 -9.86 -2.64
C LYS A 141 16.14 -9.43 -3.66
N TYR A 142 16.22 -8.17 -4.10
CA TYR A 142 15.28 -7.61 -5.11
C TYR A 142 15.97 -7.43 -6.46
N LEU A 143 16.97 -6.58 -6.50
CA LEU A 143 17.75 -6.22 -7.69
C LEU A 143 16.85 -5.69 -8.84
N GLU A 144 17.43 -5.58 -10.01
CA GLU A 144 16.71 -5.14 -11.22
C GLU A 144 15.59 -6.10 -11.61
N GLU A 145 15.80 -7.41 -11.44
CA GLU A 145 14.78 -8.43 -11.68
C GLU A 145 13.53 -8.20 -10.82
N GLY A 146 13.72 -7.93 -9.52
CA GLY A 146 12.62 -7.60 -8.61
C GLY A 146 11.92 -6.31 -9.00
N LEU A 147 12.66 -5.26 -9.40
CA LEU A 147 12.09 -4.00 -9.85
C LEU A 147 11.26 -4.19 -11.14
N ASN A 148 11.73 -4.99 -12.08
CA ASN A 148 10.98 -5.32 -13.30
C ASN A 148 9.70 -6.10 -12.96
N ARG A 149 9.77 -7.04 -12.01
CA ARG A 149 8.58 -7.75 -11.51
C ARG A 149 7.61 -6.80 -10.80
N LEU A 150 8.10 -5.86 -9.99
CA LEU A 150 7.25 -4.83 -9.36
C LEU A 150 6.47 -4.03 -10.40
N GLN A 151 7.12 -3.64 -11.48
CA GLN A 151 6.45 -2.90 -12.56
C GLN A 151 5.37 -3.72 -13.25
N SER A 152 5.55 -5.04 -13.38
CA SER A 152 4.55 -5.94 -13.97
C SER A 152 3.28 -6.10 -13.13
N TYR A 153 3.27 -5.69 -11.88
CA TYR A 153 2.07 -5.70 -11.03
C TYR A 153 1.11 -4.55 -11.32
N TYR A 154 1.57 -3.47 -11.93
CA TYR A 154 0.70 -2.32 -12.20
C TYR A 154 -0.42 -2.65 -13.22
N PRO A 155 -0.15 -3.28 -14.38
CA PRO A 155 -1.22 -3.76 -15.25
C PRO A 155 -2.21 -4.70 -14.56
N GLU A 156 -1.74 -5.53 -13.64
CA GLU A 156 -2.62 -6.43 -12.88
C GLU A 156 -3.56 -5.66 -11.94
N LEU A 157 -3.08 -4.62 -11.28
CA LEU A 157 -3.94 -3.73 -10.48
C LEU A 157 -4.95 -3.00 -11.35
N GLN A 158 -4.56 -2.53 -12.55
CA GLN A 158 -5.47 -1.88 -13.48
C GLN A 158 -6.58 -2.83 -13.95
N ALA A 159 -6.21 -4.07 -14.31
CA ALA A 159 -7.16 -5.11 -14.70
C ALA A 159 -8.14 -5.43 -13.55
N LEU A 160 -7.62 -5.55 -12.33
CA LEU A 160 -8.41 -5.81 -11.14
C LEU A 160 -9.44 -4.70 -10.88
N VAL A 161 -9.01 -3.44 -10.89
CA VAL A 161 -9.92 -2.29 -10.71
C VAL A 161 -10.97 -2.22 -11.81
N LEU A 162 -10.59 -2.51 -13.05
CA LEU A 162 -11.53 -2.56 -14.18
C LEU A 162 -12.59 -3.66 -14.01
N ASP A 163 -12.22 -4.85 -13.52
CA ASP A 163 -13.18 -5.91 -13.21
C ASP A 163 -14.16 -5.47 -12.11
N TYR A 164 -13.63 -4.91 -11.01
CA TYR A 164 -14.47 -4.46 -9.89
C TYR A 164 -15.34 -3.26 -10.26
N SER A 165 -14.92 -2.38 -11.16
CA SER A 165 -15.74 -1.25 -11.60
C SER A 165 -17.06 -1.70 -12.25
N LYS A 166 -17.08 -2.90 -12.84
CA LYS A 166 -18.27 -3.53 -13.42
C LYS A 166 -19.11 -4.28 -12.40
N ARG A 167 -18.46 -4.98 -11.47
CA ARG A 167 -19.12 -5.86 -10.48
C ARG A 167 -19.59 -5.14 -9.23
N PHE A 168 -18.83 -4.13 -8.81
CA PHE A 168 -19.03 -3.34 -7.59
C PHE A 168 -18.79 -1.85 -7.89
N PRO A 169 -19.69 -1.21 -8.68
CA PRO A 169 -19.53 0.19 -9.06
C PRO A 169 -19.38 1.11 -7.84
N GLY A 170 -18.39 1.99 -7.87
CA GLY A 170 -18.15 2.97 -6.81
C GLY A 170 -17.51 2.40 -5.52
N GLN A 171 -16.98 1.17 -5.54
CA GLN A 171 -16.36 0.57 -4.35
C GLN A 171 -14.86 0.32 -4.46
N VAL A 172 -14.33 -0.01 -5.63
CA VAL A 172 -12.90 -0.29 -5.81
C VAL A 172 -12.29 0.70 -6.80
N PHE A 173 -11.24 1.38 -6.39
CA PHE A 173 -10.63 2.48 -7.12
C PHE A 173 -9.13 2.24 -7.31
N MET A 174 -8.60 2.68 -8.46
CA MET A 174 -7.17 2.89 -8.58
C MET A 174 -6.78 4.08 -7.70
N GLY A 175 -5.83 3.84 -6.83
CA GLY A 175 -5.25 4.82 -5.94
C GLY A 175 -4.17 5.67 -6.59
N ASP A 176 -3.17 6.02 -5.80
CA ASP A 176 -2.00 6.74 -6.29
C ASP A 176 -1.18 5.88 -7.27
N THR A 177 -0.84 6.46 -8.40
CA THR A 177 0.02 5.86 -9.43
C THR A 177 1.27 6.70 -9.71
N ASP A 178 1.31 7.93 -9.24
CA ASP A 178 2.34 8.93 -9.55
C ASP A 178 3.58 8.74 -8.68
N SER A 179 3.42 8.18 -7.48
CA SER A 179 4.53 7.97 -6.54
C SER A 179 5.66 7.12 -7.11
N PHE A 180 5.39 6.17 -8.00
CA PHE A 180 6.45 5.36 -8.61
C PHE A 180 7.46 6.24 -9.37
N ASP A 181 6.98 7.07 -10.27
CA ASP A 181 7.84 7.95 -11.07
C ASP A 181 8.38 9.12 -10.24
N TYR A 182 7.60 9.61 -9.28
CA TYR A 182 8.06 10.61 -8.33
C TYR A 182 9.29 10.13 -7.54
N PHE A 183 9.24 8.96 -6.91
CA PHE A 183 10.37 8.43 -6.14
C PHE A 183 11.54 8.05 -7.03
N LYS A 184 11.30 7.53 -8.25
CA LYS A 184 12.35 7.30 -9.24
C LYS A 184 13.13 8.58 -9.57
N ALA A 185 12.44 9.71 -9.69
CA ALA A 185 13.06 11.00 -9.97
C ALA A 185 13.73 11.64 -8.75
N HIS A 186 13.20 11.42 -7.55
CA HIS A 186 13.59 12.15 -6.33
C HIS A 186 14.25 11.26 -5.25
N TYR A 187 14.66 10.04 -5.57
CA TYR A 187 15.12 9.05 -4.58
C TYR A 187 16.21 9.56 -3.65
N LYS A 188 17.18 10.36 -4.14
CA LYS A 188 18.28 10.85 -3.31
C LYS A 188 17.84 11.80 -2.19
N SER A 189 16.76 12.52 -2.39
CA SER A 189 16.24 13.49 -1.41
C SER A 189 15.03 12.95 -0.60
N GLU A 190 14.34 11.92 -1.12
CA GLU A 190 13.08 11.44 -0.59
C GLU A 190 13.17 10.05 0.04
N LEU A 191 14.20 9.26 -0.29
CA LEU A 191 14.42 7.94 0.30
C LEU A 191 15.68 7.94 1.17
N PHE A 192 15.72 7.05 2.16
CA PHE A 192 16.92 6.82 2.95
C PHE A 192 18.00 6.16 2.09
N PRO A 193 19.27 6.59 2.19
CA PRO A 193 20.40 5.82 1.69
C PRO A 193 20.66 4.65 2.65
N GLU A 194 20.37 3.45 2.21
CA GLU A 194 20.54 2.22 2.99
C GLU A 194 21.75 1.42 2.48
N LYS A 195 22.49 0.77 3.39
CA LYS A 195 23.61 -0.09 3.01
C LYS A 195 23.12 -1.52 2.84
N GLY A 196 23.46 -2.13 1.72
CA GLY A 196 23.11 -3.50 1.39
C GLY A 196 24.24 -4.26 0.71
N ASN A 197 23.94 -5.50 0.35
CA ASN A 197 24.93 -6.42 -0.26
C ASN A 197 25.37 -6.01 -1.68
N ALA A 198 24.61 -5.14 -2.35
CA ALA A 198 24.95 -4.59 -3.67
C ALA A 198 25.24 -3.06 -3.61
N GLY A 199 25.79 -2.60 -2.50
CA GLY A 199 26.13 -1.18 -2.27
C GLY A 199 24.99 -0.39 -1.63
N THR A 200 25.06 0.94 -1.75
CA THR A 200 24.01 1.83 -1.24
C THR A 200 22.78 1.73 -2.12
N PHE A 201 21.64 1.44 -1.52
CA PHE A 201 20.35 1.33 -2.19
C PHE A 201 19.32 2.29 -1.57
N TYR A 202 18.17 2.46 -2.21
CA TYR A 202 17.10 3.35 -1.80
C TYR A 202 15.76 2.62 -1.90
N LEU A 203 15.09 2.44 -0.77
CA LEU A 203 13.83 1.70 -0.69
C LEU A 203 12.82 2.41 0.22
N HIS A 204 13.21 2.79 1.43
CA HIS A 204 12.30 3.34 2.41
C HIS A 204 12.25 4.88 2.34
N PRO A 205 11.05 5.48 2.29
CA PRO A 205 10.90 6.92 2.36
C PRO A 205 11.48 7.51 3.64
N ASN A 206 12.28 8.56 3.51
CA ASN A 206 12.63 9.40 4.65
C ASN A 206 11.43 10.28 5.04
N ARG A 207 11.60 11.15 6.04
CA ARG A 207 10.52 12.02 6.54
C ARG A 207 9.86 12.86 5.44
N LYS A 208 10.66 13.37 4.49
CA LYS A 208 10.17 14.16 3.36
C LYS A 208 9.41 13.29 2.39
N GLY A 209 9.95 12.13 2.00
CA GLY A 209 9.29 11.17 1.13
C GLY A 209 8.02 10.59 1.74
N ALA A 210 8.01 10.31 3.05
CA ALA A 210 6.81 9.86 3.74
C ALA A 210 5.69 10.91 3.71
N SER A 211 6.05 12.20 3.78
CA SER A 211 5.08 13.30 3.66
C SER A 211 4.53 13.39 2.23
N ALA A 212 5.40 13.31 1.22
CA ALA A 212 4.99 13.33 -0.19
C ALA A 212 4.07 12.14 -0.52
N LEU A 213 4.46 10.93 -0.12
CA LEU A 213 3.67 9.71 -0.34
C LEU A 213 2.29 9.79 0.35
N GLY A 214 2.27 10.26 1.60
CA GLY A 214 1.03 10.43 2.33
C GLY A 214 0.09 11.46 1.68
N GLU A 215 0.63 12.54 1.13
CA GLU A 215 -0.18 13.51 0.38
C GLU A 215 -0.77 12.90 -0.91
N LEU A 216 0.02 12.15 -1.67
CA LEU A 216 -0.44 11.44 -2.87
C LEU A 216 -1.55 10.43 -2.53
N TRP A 217 -1.38 9.66 -1.46
CA TRP A 217 -2.41 8.75 -0.98
C TRP A 217 -3.66 9.49 -0.49
N GLY A 218 -3.49 10.61 0.23
CA GLY A 218 -4.60 11.44 0.68
C GLY A 218 -5.43 11.97 -0.50
N LYS A 219 -4.78 12.43 -1.57
CA LYS A 219 -5.45 12.87 -2.81
C LYS A 219 -6.23 11.73 -3.47
N ALA A 220 -5.63 10.54 -3.54
CA ALA A 220 -6.29 9.38 -4.13
C ALA A 220 -7.50 8.91 -3.31
N VAL A 221 -7.39 8.91 -1.98
CA VAL A 221 -8.51 8.58 -1.08
C VAL A 221 -9.62 9.63 -1.19
N LEU A 222 -9.29 10.93 -1.23
CA LEU A 222 -10.26 11.99 -1.43
C LEU A 222 -11.06 11.79 -2.71
N LYS A 223 -10.37 11.53 -3.83
CA LYS A 223 -11.01 11.23 -5.11
C LYS A 223 -11.97 10.03 -5.02
N ALA A 224 -11.62 9.02 -4.24
CA ALA A 224 -12.51 7.86 -4.02
C ALA A 224 -13.71 8.19 -3.11
N ILE A 225 -13.58 9.17 -2.21
CA ILE A 225 -14.71 9.66 -1.39
C ILE A 225 -15.72 10.42 -2.24
N ASP A 226 -15.23 11.25 -3.15
CA ASP A 226 -16.06 12.16 -3.97
C ASP A 226 -16.79 11.44 -5.13
N ASN A 227 -16.43 10.17 -5.42
CA ASN A 227 -17.08 9.29 -6.41
C ASN A 227 -18.00 8.27 -5.76
#